data_4d418b8ff030fb0461a14e6b7cbff069
#
_entry.id   4d418b8ff030fb0461a14e6b7cbff069
#
_cell.length_a   1.000
_cell.length_b   1.000
_cell.length_c   1.000
_cell.angle_alpha   90.00
_cell.angle_beta   90.00
_cell.angle_gamma   90.00
#
_symmetry.space_group_name_H-M   'P 1'
#
loop_
_entity.id
_entity.type
_entity.pdbx_description
1 polymer ?
#
loop_
_entity_poly.entity_id
_entity_poly.type
_entity_poly.pdbx_seq_one_letter_code
_entity_poly.pdbx_strand_id
1 'polypeptide(L)'
;ISDTGLVFASLLPLIGVAAIFAIFLIFIEKSRKLAAKREQGMARLHLENHAVICGWHEATPTLIYNLTSSYAPTRMRVVVVADFKTERPFENEDFDKNYVYYCRGTGTSSHSIENAAIENARAVIVLADTTDKKNTKGLMSVLVARDKARKNISKREDLFISSELQLPENKDLFKSLGANAVVDSGLIKNQLPSLACISPHAIDLFINLLTYDIGAEVYSIPASNLTLPSNISWDTLKTQLAEKNINLLGAKPIEKDIHREILSKDTDWESG
;
A
#
# COMPACT_ATOMS: atom_id res chain seq x y z
N ILE A 1 -20.88 57.20 40.75
CA ILE A 1 -20.60 55.77 40.48
C ILE A 1 -20.38 55.14 41.85
N SER A 2 -21.17 54.14 42.22
CA SER A 2 -21.02 53.43 43.51
C SER A 2 -19.65 52.71 43.54
N ASP A 3 -18.95 52.70 44.67
CA ASP A 3 -17.66 52.02 44.86
C ASP A 3 -17.72 50.52 44.45
N THR A 4 -18.86 49.89 44.63
CA THR A 4 -19.16 48.53 44.16
C THR A 4 -19.15 48.40 42.62
N GLY A 5 -19.61 49.44 41.89
CA GLY A 5 -19.55 49.43 40.42
C GLY A 5 -18.15 49.56 39.87
N LEU A 6 -17.26 50.29 40.55
CA LEU A 6 -15.85 50.42 40.20
C LEU A 6 -15.07 49.10 40.39
N VAL A 7 -15.36 48.37 41.47
CA VAL A 7 -14.77 47.05 41.74
C VAL A 7 -15.22 46.05 40.70
N PHE A 8 -16.51 46.02 40.34
CA PHE A 8 -16.97 45.14 39.25
C PHE A 8 -16.37 45.45 37.89
N ALA A 9 -16.23 46.73 37.55
CA ALA A 9 -15.64 47.17 36.29
C ALA A 9 -14.16 46.81 36.18
N SER A 10 -13.42 46.74 37.31
CA SER A 10 -12.00 46.35 37.32
C SER A 10 -11.82 44.82 37.32
N LEU A 11 -12.74 44.04 37.85
CA LEU A 11 -12.68 42.57 37.89
C LEU A 11 -13.08 41.94 36.57
N LEU A 12 -14.01 42.55 35.82
CA LEU A 12 -14.51 42.00 34.55
C LEU A 12 -13.42 41.72 33.50
N PRO A 13 -12.47 42.67 33.24
CA PRO A 13 -11.36 42.40 32.33
C PRO A 13 -10.44 41.28 32.81
N LEU A 14 -10.18 41.16 34.10
CA LEU A 14 -9.36 40.13 34.70
C LEU A 14 -9.97 38.73 34.50
N ILE A 15 -11.30 38.61 34.70
CA ILE A 15 -12.02 37.37 34.45
C ILE A 15 -12.01 37.02 32.96
N GLY A 16 -12.16 38.02 32.09
CA GLY A 16 -12.06 37.80 30.62
C GLY A 16 -10.70 37.29 30.18
N VAL A 17 -9.62 37.89 30.68
CA VAL A 17 -8.23 37.43 30.38
C VAL A 17 -8.01 36.02 30.93
N ALA A 18 -8.43 35.76 32.15
CA ALA A 18 -8.30 34.42 32.74
C ALA A 18 -9.06 33.34 31.94
N ALA A 19 -10.26 33.66 31.46
CA ALA A 19 -11.06 32.76 30.63
C ALA A 19 -10.38 32.47 29.29
N ILE A 20 -9.83 33.48 28.62
CA ILE A 20 -9.06 33.31 27.37
C ILE A 20 -7.84 32.43 27.61
N PHE A 21 -7.13 32.67 28.71
CA PHE A 21 -5.94 31.88 29.06
C PHE A 21 -6.31 30.41 29.33
N ALA A 22 -7.41 30.15 30.03
CA ALA A 22 -7.90 28.81 30.28
C ALA A 22 -8.27 28.08 28.99
N ILE A 23 -8.95 28.74 28.05
CA ILE A 23 -9.29 28.17 26.72
C ILE A 23 -7.99 27.86 25.94
N PHE A 24 -7.01 28.76 25.99
CA PHE A 24 -5.71 28.55 25.31
C PHE A 24 -4.94 27.37 25.89
N LEU A 25 -4.93 27.19 27.21
CA LEU A 25 -4.31 26.03 27.85
C LEU A 25 -4.99 24.72 27.47
N ILE A 26 -6.32 24.68 27.42
CA ILE A 26 -7.09 23.51 26.96
C ILE A 26 -6.73 23.18 25.51
N PHE A 27 -6.62 24.19 24.65
CA PHE A 27 -6.25 24.02 23.26
C PHE A 27 -4.84 23.45 23.11
N ILE A 28 -3.85 23.98 23.85
CA ILE A 28 -2.47 23.48 23.86
C ILE A 28 -2.42 22.01 24.33
N GLU A 29 -3.12 21.69 25.42
CA GLU A 29 -3.16 20.32 25.93
C GLU A 29 -3.80 19.35 24.95
N LYS A 30 -4.90 19.74 24.30
CA LYS A 30 -5.53 18.95 23.25
C LYS A 30 -4.60 18.73 22.04
N SER A 31 -3.90 19.78 21.63
CA SER A 31 -2.93 19.71 20.52
C SER A 31 -1.74 18.80 20.86
N ARG A 32 -1.22 18.87 22.08
CA ARG A 32 -0.14 17.99 22.57
C ARG A 32 -0.59 16.52 22.61
N LYS A 33 -1.80 16.25 23.12
CA LYS A 33 -2.36 14.88 23.14
C LYS A 33 -2.56 14.33 21.72
N LEU A 34 -2.97 15.18 20.77
CA LEU A 34 -3.12 14.79 19.37
C LEU A 34 -1.77 14.49 18.71
N ALA A 35 -0.77 15.33 18.97
CA ALA A 35 0.61 15.13 18.49
C ALA A 35 1.18 13.81 19.04
N ALA A 36 1.08 13.58 20.34
CA ALA A 36 1.52 12.33 20.97
C ALA A 36 0.81 11.09 20.39
N LYS A 37 -0.50 11.16 20.15
CA LYS A 37 -1.23 10.06 19.48
C LYS A 37 -0.74 9.81 18.06
N ARG A 38 -0.37 10.86 17.31
CA ARG A 38 0.21 10.73 15.97
C ARG A 38 1.58 10.07 16.02
N GLU A 39 2.45 10.52 16.93
CA GLU A 39 3.76 9.93 17.14
C GLU A 39 3.69 8.46 17.55
N GLN A 40 2.68 8.07 18.33
CA GLN A 40 2.43 6.69 18.73
C GLN A 40 1.70 5.85 17.67
N GLY A 41 1.38 6.39 16.49
CA GLY A 41 0.65 5.69 15.44
C GLY A 41 -0.79 5.32 15.81
N MET A 42 -1.39 6.02 16.79
CA MET A 42 -2.76 5.77 17.26
C MET A 42 -3.80 6.73 16.67
N ALA A 43 -3.36 7.74 15.95
CA ALA A 43 -4.25 8.71 15.33
C ALA A 43 -4.70 8.24 13.95
N ARG A 44 -5.95 8.50 13.60
CA ARG A 44 -6.44 8.29 12.25
C ARG A 44 -5.72 9.20 11.27
N LEU A 45 -5.21 8.61 10.20
CA LEU A 45 -4.58 9.33 9.11
C LEU A 45 -5.63 9.82 8.12
N HIS A 46 -5.34 10.95 7.46
CA HIS A 46 -6.17 11.53 6.40
C HIS A 46 -5.33 11.56 5.12
N LEU A 47 -5.19 10.39 4.52
CA LEU A 47 -4.42 10.19 3.30
C LEU A 47 -5.34 9.67 2.20
N GLU A 48 -4.98 10.00 0.97
CA GLU A 48 -5.65 9.51 -0.24
C GLU A 48 -4.61 8.96 -1.21
N ASN A 49 -5.02 7.96 -1.99
CA ASN A 49 -4.20 7.38 -3.04
C ASN A 49 -2.84 6.82 -2.55
N HIS A 50 -2.83 6.25 -1.37
CA HIS A 50 -1.66 5.69 -0.70
C HIS A 50 -1.68 4.15 -0.70
N ALA A 51 -0.55 3.54 -0.39
CA ALA A 51 -0.46 2.11 -0.14
C ALA A 51 -0.52 1.82 1.37
N VAL A 52 -1.20 0.75 1.76
CA VAL A 52 -1.21 0.25 3.15
C VAL A 52 -0.48 -1.08 3.19
N ILE A 53 0.53 -1.20 4.04
CA ILE A 53 1.26 -2.45 4.29
C ILE A 53 0.81 -3.01 5.64
N CYS A 54 0.21 -4.18 5.64
CA CYS A 54 -0.21 -4.89 6.84
C CYS A 54 0.85 -5.93 7.21
N GLY A 55 1.54 -5.71 8.32
CA GLY A 55 2.62 -6.54 8.80
C GLY A 55 4.00 -5.88 8.66
N TRP A 56 5.00 -6.53 9.24
CA TRP A 56 6.40 -6.10 9.18
C TRP A 56 7.32 -7.31 9.26
N HIS A 57 8.29 -7.39 8.37
CA HIS A 57 9.42 -8.33 8.41
C HIS A 57 10.67 -7.68 7.82
N GLU A 58 11.81 -8.34 7.82
CA GLU A 58 13.10 -7.76 7.45
C GLU A 58 13.17 -7.21 6.00
N ALA A 59 12.37 -7.75 5.07
CA ALA A 59 12.32 -7.26 3.70
C ALA A 59 11.35 -6.07 3.50
N THR A 60 10.60 -5.67 4.52
CA THR A 60 9.64 -4.55 4.43
C THR A 60 10.29 -3.22 4.09
N PRO A 61 11.48 -2.84 4.59
CA PRO A 61 12.17 -1.61 4.21
C PRO A 61 12.42 -1.53 2.69
N THR A 62 12.87 -2.61 2.07
CA THR A 62 13.06 -2.68 0.60
C THR A 62 11.75 -2.49 -0.16
N LEU A 63 10.67 -3.09 0.32
CA LEU A 63 9.34 -2.91 -0.27
C LEU A 63 8.90 -1.44 -0.18
N ILE A 64 9.10 -0.79 0.96
CA ILE A 64 8.80 0.62 1.16
C ILE A 64 9.65 1.48 0.23
N TYR A 65 10.95 1.21 0.14
CA TYR A 65 11.85 1.90 -0.78
C TYR A 65 11.33 1.85 -2.22
N ASN A 66 10.96 0.68 -2.72
CA ASN A 66 10.44 0.51 -4.07
C ASN A 66 9.14 1.29 -4.31
N LEU A 67 8.25 1.40 -3.31
CA LEU A 67 6.99 2.14 -3.42
C LEU A 67 7.16 3.66 -3.30
N THR A 68 8.18 4.12 -2.58
CA THR A 68 8.43 5.54 -2.31
C THR A 68 9.53 6.13 -3.17
N SER A 69 10.23 5.32 -3.96
CA SER A 69 11.30 5.76 -4.84
C SER A 69 10.81 6.77 -5.87
N SER A 70 11.65 7.76 -6.18
CA SER A 70 11.41 8.70 -7.27
C SER A 70 11.49 8.04 -8.65
N TYR A 71 12.12 6.88 -8.75
CA TYR A 71 12.23 6.09 -9.96
C TYR A 71 11.01 5.19 -10.19
N ALA A 72 10.18 4.95 -9.16
CA ALA A 72 8.96 4.17 -9.34
C ALA A 72 8.00 4.86 -10.33
N PRO A 73 7.27 4.10 -11.16
CA PRO A 73 6.31 4.65 -12.14
C PRO A 73 5.26 5.55 -11.51
N THR A 74 4.94 5.26 -10.25
CA THR A 74 4.05 6.08 -9.42
C THR A 74 4.59 6.09 -8.01
N ARG A 75 5.21 7.19 -7.62
CA ARG A 75 5.64 7.40 -6.24
C ARG A 75 4.44 7.44 -5.30
N MET A 76 4.40 6.57 -4.30
CA MET A 76 3.26 6.43 -3.40
C MET A 76 3.64 6.80 -1.97
N ARG A 77 2.70 7.39 -1.24
CA ARG A 77 2.77 7.43 0.23
C ARG A 77 2.43 6.05 0.77
N VAL A 78 3.11 5.64 1.82
CA VAL A 78 2.96 4.31 2.41
C VAL A 78 2.55 4.44 3.87
N VAL A 79 1.56 3.66 4.28
CA VAL A 79 1.16 3.50 5.68
C VAL A 79 1.46 2.08 6.11
N VAL A 80 2.32 1.92 7.10
CA VAL A 80 2.63 0.60 7.67
C VAL A 80 1.73 0.36 8.89
N VAL A 81 1.00 -0.74 8.87
CA VAL A 81 0.18 -1.21 10.01
C VAL A 81 0.87 -2.39 10.64
N ALA A 82 1.53 -2.15 11.77
CA ALA A 82 2.26 -3.18 12.50
C ALA A 82 2.29 -2.88 14.00
N ASP A 83 2.53 -3.92 14.80
CA ASP A 83 2.65 -3.77 16.25
C ASP A 83 4.11 -3.55 16.64
N PHE A 84 4.58 -2.33 16.49
CA PHE A 84 5.91 -1.94 16.91
C PHE A 84 5.96 -1.69 18.42
N LYS A 85 7.01 -2.17 19.06
CA LYS A 85 7.28 -1.92 20.48
C LYS A 85 7.88 -0.54 20.74
N THR A 86 8.46 0.08 19.70
CA THR A 86 9.11 1.39 19.77
C THR A 86 8.18 2.50 19.32
N GLU A 87 8.39 3.71 19.84
CA GLU A 87 7.64 4.91 19.41
C GLU A 87 8.11 5.43 18.03
N ARG A 88 9.35 5.12 17.64
CA ARG A 88 9.96 5.54 16.37
C ARG A 88 10.44 4.33 15.57
N PRO A 89 9.52 3.56 14.97
CA PRO A 89 9.86 2.28 14.35
C PRO A 89 10.79 2.41 13.14
N PHE A 90 10.90 3.61 12.54
CA PHE A 90 11.64 3.84 11.30
C PHE A 90 12.89 4.71 11.49
N GLU A 91 13.38 4.88 12.73
CA GLU A 91 14.50 5.80 13.01
C GLU A 91 15.79 5.38 12.27
N ASN A 92 16.03 4.07 12.18
CA ASN A 92 17.23 3.48 11.59
C ASN A 92 17.04 2.97 10.16
N GLU A 93 15.88 3.22 9.54
CA GLU A 93 15.58 2.73 8.20
C GLU A 93 15.98 3.76 7.13
N ASP A 94 16.52 3.25 6.03
CA ASP A 94 17.00 4.05 4.89
C ASP A 94 15.94 4.18 3.80
N PHE A 95 14.87 4.94 4.09
CA PHE A 95 13.88 5.35 3.11
C PHE A 95 13.38 6.77 3.42
N ASP A 96 12.73 7.42 2.43
CA ASP A 96 12.21 8.78 2.60
C ASP A 96 11.05 8.83 3.60
N LYS A 97 11.35 9.21 4.84
CA LYS A 97 10.41 9.28 5.96
C LYS A 97 9.25 10.26 5.74
N ASN A 98 9.35 11.17 4.76
CA ASN A 98 8.25 12.08 4.42
C ASN A 98 7.10 11.38 3.70
N TYR A 99 7.37 10.19 3.13
CA TYR A 99 6.39 9.39 2.42
C TYR A 99 5.87 8.20 3.22
N VAL A 100 6.43 7.97 4.42
CA VAL A 100 6.11 6.79 5.24
C VAL A 100 5.44 7.20 6.53
N TYR A 101 4.29 6.62 6.76
CA TYR A 101 3.46 6.80 7.95
C TYR A 101 3.28 5.45 8.62
N TYR A 102 2.94 5.43 9.90
CA TYR A 102 2.61 4.18 10.53
C TYR A 102 1.38 4.27 11.42
N CYS A 103 0.67 3.15 11.52
CA CYS A 103 -0.41 2.92 12.46
C CYS A 103 -0.06 1.73 13.34
N ARG A 104 -0.11 1.92 14.66
CA ARG A 104 0.12 0.83 15.61
C ARG A 104 -1.06 -0.13 15.60
N GLY A 105 -0.77 -1.40 15.45
CA GLY A 105 -1.74 -2.48 15.51
C GLY A 105 -1.50 -3.56 14.48
N THR A 106 -2.52 -4.31 14.17
CA THR A 106 -2.43 -5.45 13.25
C THR A 106 -3.38 -5.28 12.08
N GLY A 107 -3.07 -5.88 10.94
CA GLY A 107 -3.96 -5.92 9.77
C GLY A 107 -5.29 -6.61 10.03
N THR A 108 -5.38 -7.42 11.10
CA THR A 108 -6.62 -8.08 11.52
C THR A 108 -7.55 -7.18 12.35
N SER A 109 -7.05 -6.04 12.81
CA SER A 109 -7.82 -5.09 13.62
C SER A 109 -8.53 -4.07 12.73
N SER A 110 -9.87 -4.08 12.75
CA SER A 110 -10.70 -3.07 12.09
C SER A 110 -10.29 -1.64 12.44
N HIS A 111 -9.97 -1.38 13.70
CA HIS A 111 -9.60 -0.04 14.17
C HIS A 111 -8.25 0.42 13.58
N SER A 112 -7.25 -0.45 13.54
CA SER A 112 -5.93 -0.13 12.97
C SER A 112 -6.03 0.14 11.46
N ILE A 113 -6.85 -0.63 10.77
CA ILE A 113 -7.11 -0.49 9.34
C ILE A 113 -7.88 0.81 9.03
N GLU A 114 -8.85 1.19 9.86
CA GLU A 114 -9.54 2.48 9.75
C GLU A 114 -8.61 3.66 10.05
N ASN A 115 -7.71 3.53 11.02
CA ASN A 115 -6.71 4.56 11.30
C ASN A 115 -5.73 4.75 10.13
N ALA A 116 -5.46 3.69 9.36
CA ALA A 116 -4.67 3.74 8.14
C ALA A 116 -5.42 4.35 6.93
N ALA A 117 -6.67 4.80 7.10
CA ALA A 117 -7.52 5.38 6.05
C ALA A 117 -7.66 4.47 4.81
N ILE A 118 -7.85 3.16 5.04
CA ILE A 118 -7.89 2.15 3.98
C ILE A 118 -8.98 2.43 2.93
N GLU A 119 -10.07 3.06 3.32
CA GLU A 119 -11.16 3.46 2.44
C GLU A 119 -10.73 4.42 1.33
N ASN A 120 -9.60 5.11 1.51
CA ASN A 120 -9.00 6.04 0.55
C ASN A 120 -7.67 5.51 -0.03
N ALA A 121 -7.28 4.30 0.34
CA ALA A 121 -6.06 3.68 -0.16
C ALA A 121 -6.22 3.21 -1.62
N ARG A 122 -5.14 3.25 -2.39
CA ARG A 122 -5.06 2.69 -3.73
C ARG A 122 -4.77 1.19 -3.70
N ALA A 123 -3.93 0.77 -2.76
CA ALA A 123 -3.51 -0.62 -2.66
C ALA A 123 -3.28 -1.03 -1.21
N VAL A 124 -3.44 -2.31 -0.94
CA VAL A 124 -3.08 -2.96 0.33
C VAL A 124 -2.14 -4.11 0.04
N ILE A 125 -1.07 -4.19 0.80
CA ILE A 125 -0.13 -5.30 0.77
C ILE A 125 -0.20 -6.00 2.12
N VAL A 126 -0.61 -7.24 2.12
CA VAL A 126 -0.66 -8.08 3.32
C VAL A 126 0.58 -8.96 3.33
N LEU A 127 1.47 -8.71 4.27
CA LEU A 127 2.68 -9.49 4.44
C LEU A 127 2.40 -10.76 5.26
N ALA A 128 3.13 -11.82 4.95
CA ALA A 128 3.05 -13.05 5.70
C ALA A 128 3.72 -12.90 7.07
N ASP A 129 3.05 -13.40 8.09
CA ASP A 129 3.65 -13.51 9.43
C ASP A 129 4.37 -14.86 9.52
N THR A 130 5.69 -14.83 9.63
CA THR A 130 6.54 -16.04 9.70
C THR A 130 6.21 -16.93 10.90
N THR A 131 5.52 -16.39 11.92
CA THR A 131 5.08 -17.13 13.10
C THR A 131 3.71 -17.80 12.91
N ASP A 132 2.92 -17.35 11.93
CA ASP A 132 1.59 -17.87 11.61
C ASP A 132 1.67 -18.93 10.50
N LYS A 133 2.03 -20.15 10.89
CA LYS A 133 2.17 -21.29 9.97
C LYS A 133 0.93 -21.61 9.13
N LYS A 134 -0.26 -21.13 9.52
CA LYS A 134 -1.53 -21.38 8.82
C LYS A 134 -1.99 -20.20 7.94
N ASN A 135 -1.25 -19.11 7.90
CA ASN A 135 -1.64 -17.87 7.22
C ASN A 135 -2.98 -17.26 7.71
N THR A 136 -3.41 -17.59 8.91
CA THR A 136 -4.71 -17.15 9.46
C THR A 136 -4.78 -15.63 9.59
N LYS A 137 -3.69 -15.02 10.06
CA LYS A 137 -3.60 -13.55 10.18
C LYS A 137 -3.65 -12.87 8.81
N GLY A 138 -2.97 -13.43 7.81
CA GLY A 138 -3.01 -12.93 6.44
C GLY A 138 -4.43 -12.97 5.86
N LEU A 139 -5.11 -14.12 5.97
CA LEU A 139 -6.50 -14.30 5.52
C LEU A 139 -7.44 -13.30 6.21
N MET A 140 -7.33 -13.15 7.53
CA MET A 140 -8.13 -12.17 8.29
C MET A 140 -7.83 -10.74 7.87
N SER A 141 -6.58 -10.39 7.60
CA SER A 141 -6.21 -9.05 7.15
C SER A 141 -6.81 -8.72 5.78
N VAL A 142 -6.82 -9.67 4.83
CA VAL A 142 -7.49 -9.50 3.53
C VAL A 142 -8.99 -9.29 3.71
N LEU A 143 -9.63 -10.11 4.55
CA LEU A 143 -11.07 -10.01 4.82
C LEU A 143 -11.43 -8.64 5.43
N VAL A 144 -10.71 -8.20 6.45
CA VAL A 144 -10.93 -6.91 7.12
C VAL A 144 -10.71 -5.75 6.14
N ALA A 145 -9.63 -5.81 5.34
CA ALA A 145 -9.34 -4.79 4.34
C ALA A 145 -10.46 -4.68 3.32
N ARG A 146 -10.95 -5.81 2.81
CA ARG A 146 -12.02 -5.84 1.83
C ARG A 146 -13.37 -5.39 2.40
N ASP A 147 -13.71 -5.77 3.64
CA ASP A 147 -14.93 -5.32 4.32
C ASP A 147 -14.94 -3.79 4.49
N LYS A 148 -13.82 -3.23 4.92
CA LYS A 148 -13.72 -1.76 5.12
C LYS A 148 -13.76 -1.00 3.80
N ALA A 149 -13.11 -1.51 2.76
CA ALA A 149 -13.18 -0.90 1.43
C ALA A 149 -14.61 -0.84 0.88
N ARG A 150 -15.41 -1.88 1.08
CA ARG A 150 -16.81 -1.94 0.61
C ARG A 150 -17.73 -0.89 1.25
N LYS A 151 -17.41 -0.40 2.42
CA LYS A 151 -18.24 0.63 3.11
C LYS A 151 -18.19 1.99 2.43
N ASN A 152 -17.25 2.22 1.53
CA ASN A 152 -17.10 3.50 0.81
C ASN A 152 -17.32 3.37 -0.71
N ILE A 153 -18.34 2.63 -1.11
CA ILE A 153 -18.64 2.23 -2.50
C ILE A 153 -18.84 3.43 -3.46
N SER A 154 -19.13 4.63 -2.94
CA SER A 154 -19.47 5.78 -3.80
C SER A 154 -18.27 6.45 -4.51
N LYS A 155 -17.02 6.06 -4.25
CA LYS A 155 -15.84 6.79 -4.75
C LYS A 155 -14.74 5.98 -5.43
N ARG A 156 -14.72 4.64 -5.38
CA ARG A 156 -13.65 3.85 -6.03
C ARG A 156 -14.08 2.45 -6.46
N GLU A 157 -13.82 2.19 -7.72
CA GLU A 157 -13.63 0.85 -8.24
C GLU A 157 -12.42 0.22 -7.55
N ASP A 158 -12.67 -0.86 -6.83
CA ASP A 158 -11.76 -1.85 -6.24
C ASP A 158 -10.37 -1.43 -5.74
N LEU A 159 -10.29 -1.31 -4.43
CA LEU A 159 -9.02 -1.39 -3.70
C LEU A 159 -8.24 -2.64 -4.15
N PHE A 160 -7.02 -2.45 -4.66
CA PHE A 160 -6.16 -3.56 -5.03
C PHE A 160 -5.51 -4.17 -3.80
N ILE A 161 -5.77 -5.46 -3.54
CA ILE A 161 -5.18 -6.19 -2.41
C ILE A 161 -4.22 -7.23 -2.93
N SER A 162 -2.94 -7.08 -2.60
CA SER A 162 -1.90 -8.09 -2.79
C SER A 162 -1.60 -8.77 -1.46
N SER A 163 -1.46 -10.07 -1.46
CA SER A 163 -1.10 -10.82 -0.25
C SER A 163 0.07 -11.75 -0.49
N GLU A 164 1.00 -11.74 0.45
CA GLU A 164 2.06 -12.73 0.50
C GLU A 164 1.54 -14.05 1.06
N LEU A 165 1.96 -15.15 0.44
CA LEU A 165 1.53 -16.50 0.75
C LEU A 165 2.70 -17.32 1.29
N GLN A 166 2.47 -18.05 2.36
CA GLN A 166 3.44 -19.03 2.90
C GLN A 166 3.07 -20.47 2.51
N LEU A 167 1.76 -20.77 2.46
CA LEU A 167 1.24 -22.09 2.14
C LEU A 167 0.55 -22.05 0.79
N PRO A 168 1.10 -22.67 -0.26
CA PRO A 168 0.54 -22.67 -1.62
C PRO A 168 -0.92 -23.10 -1.69
N GLU A 169 -1.33 -24.03 -0.83
CA GLU A 169 -2.71 -24.53 -0.73
C GLU A 169 -3.75 -23.47 -0.37
N ASN A 170 -3.34 -22.38 0.27
CA ASN A 170 -4.24 -21.29 0.65
C ASN A 170 -4.48 -20.26 -0.46
N LYS A 171 -3.87 -20.42 -1.64
CA LYS A 171 -3.95 -19.44 -2.74
C LYS A 171 -5.39 -19.12 -3.15
N ASP A 172 -6.21 -20.14 -3.34
CA ASP A 172 -7.60 -19.98 -3.77
C ASP A 172 -8.45 -19.36 -2.64
N LEU A 173 -8.14 -19.68 -1.39
CA LEU A 173 -8.81 -19.09 -0.25
C LEU A 173 -8.52 -17.58 -0.14
N PHE A 174 -7.28 -17.13 -0.34
CA PHE A 174 -6.96 -15.71 -0.40
C PHE A 174 -7.73 -14.99 -1.51
N LYS A 175 -7.78 -15.59 -2.70
CA LYS A 175 -8.55 -15.03 -3.83
C LYS A 175 -10.04 -14.95 -3.51
N SER A 176 -10.64 -16.00 -2.93
CA SER A 176 -12.07 -16.02 -2.56
C SER A 176 -12.43 -14.98 -1.50
N LEU A 177 -11.50 -14.62 -0.61
CA LEU A 177 -11.66 -13.56 0.37
C LEU A 177 -11.47 -12.16 -0.24
N GLY A 178 -11.06 -12.06 -1.49
CA GLY A 178 -10.98 -10.82 -2.24
C GLY A 178 -9.57 -10.28 -2.45
N ALA A 179 -8.51 -11.09 -2.30
CA ALA A 179 -7.18 -10.72 -2.77
C ALA A 179 -7.14 -10.69 -4.29
N ASN A 180 -6.67 -9.58 -4.87
CA ASN A 180 -6.50 -9.43 -6.32
C ASN A 180 -5.24 -10.15 -6.81
N ALA A 181 -4.18 -10.13 -5.99
CA ALA A 181 -2.93 -10.84 -6.27
C ALA A 181 -2.48 -11.63 -5.03
N VAL A 182 -1.92 -12.81 -5.28
CA VAL A 182 -1.35 -13.67 -4.24
C VAL A 182 0.05 -14.06 -4.67
N VAL A 183 1.04 -13.65 -3.89
CA VAL A 183 2.47 -13.84 -4.18
C VAL A 183 3.00 -14.97 -3.29
N ASP A 184 3.42 -16.05 -3.91
CA ASP A 184 4.10 -17.16 -3.24
C ASP A 184 5.60 -16.85 -3.11
N SER A 185 5.97 -16.26 -1.99
CA SER A 185 7.38 -15.91 -1.72
C SER A 185 8.27 -17.14 -1.56
N GLY A 186 7.72 -18.25 -1.09
CA GLY A 186 8.43 -19.53 -0.97
C GLY A 186 8.82 -20.10 -2.33
N LEU A 187 7.90 -20.04 -3.29
CA LEU A 187 8.14 -20.48 -4.67
C LEU A 187 9.31 -19.68 -5.28
N ILE A 188 9.25 -18.35 -5.19
CA ILE A 188 10.28 -17.47 -5.74
C ILE A 188 11.64 -17.74 -5.08
N LYS A 189 11.67 -17.79 -3.73
CA LYS A 189 12.90 -18.08 -2.97
C LYS A 189 13.55 -19.40 -3.35
N ASN A 190 12.78 -20.42 -3.68
CA ASN A 190 13.30 -21.74 -4.02
C ASN A 190 13.71 -21.85 -5.48
N GLN A 191 13.05 -21.16 -6.39
CA GLN A 191 13.32 -21.24 -7.83
C GLN A 191 14.53 -20.40 -8.23
N LEU A 192 14.74 -19.22 -7.65
CA LEU A 192 15.87 -18.35 -8.01
C LEU A 192 17.24 -19.01 -7.78
N PRO A 193 17.54 -19.66 -6.64
CA PRO A 193 18.81 -20.36 -6.46
C PRO A 193 18.98 -21.52 -7.44
N SER A 194 17.91 -22.25 -7.75
CA SER A 194 17.95 -23.33 -8.73
C SER A 194 18.27 -22.80 -10.14
N LEU A 195 17.65 -21.69 -10.52
CA LEU A 195 17.92 -21.02 -11.79
C LEU A 195 19.37 -20.52 -11.85
N ALA A 196 19.90 -19.96 -10.76
CA ALA A 196 21.30 -19.52 -10.67
C ALA A 196 22.28 -20.65 -10.92
N CYS A 197 21.97 -21.86 -10.44
CA CYS A 197 22.82 -23.06 -10.71
C CYS A 197 22.80 -23.51 -12.18
N ILE A 198 21.64 -23.37 -12.84
CA ILE A 198 21.45 -23.82 -14.24
C ILE A 198 21.94 -22.74 -15.21
N SER A 199 21.64 -21.48 -14.92
CA SER A 199 21.95 -20.33 -15.78
C SER A 199 22.38 -19.12 -14.91
N PRO A 200 23.66 -19.03 -14.54
CA PRO A 200 24.16 -18.01 -13.63
C PRO A 200 23.83 -16.58 -14.06
N HIS A 201 23.89 -16.28 -15.36
CA HIS A 201 23.63 -14.95 -15.89
C HIS A 201 22.13 -14.59 -15.95
N ALA A 202 21.21 -15.56 -15.83
CA ALA A 202 19.80 -15.28 -15.82
C ALA A 202 19.36 -14.60 -14.52
N ILE A 203 20.07 -14.82 -13.41
CA ILE A 203 19.73 -14.23 -12.11
C ILE A 203 19.83 -12.70 -12.14
N ASP A 204 20.89 -12.18 -12.77
CA ASP A 204 21.12 -10.74 -12.89
C ASP A 204 19.98 -10.06 -13.67
N LEU A 205 19.50 -10.75 -14.73
CA LEU A 205 18.36 -10.28 -15.49
C LEU A 205 17.09 -10.18 -14.60
N PHE A 206 16.79 -11.22 -13.80
CA PHE A 206 15.63 -11.19 -12.92
C PHE A 206 15.73 -10.10 -11.84
N ILE A 207 16.92 -9.93 -11.23
CA ILE A 207 17.15 -8.86 -10.26
C ILE A 207 16.91 -7.50 -10.92
N ASN A 208 17.45 -7.26 -12.11
CA ASN A 208 17.26 -6.01 -12.84
C ASN A 208 15.79 -5.74 -13.19
N LEU A 209 15.01 -6.77 -13.55
CA LEU A 209 13.58 -6.62 -13.85
C LEU A 209 12.72 -6.35 -12.61
N LEU A 210 13.20 -6.69 -11.42
CA LEU A 210 12.49 -6.50 -10.16
C LEU A 210 12.92 -5.24 -9.40
N THR A 211 13.99 -4.56 -9.85
CA THR A 211 14.56 -3.39 -9.18
C THR A 211 14.28 -2.14 -10.02
N TYR A 212 13.60 -1.14 -9.46
CA TYR A 212 13.49 0.18 -10.08
C TYR A 212 14.86 0.88 -9.97
N ASP A 213 15.24 1.70 -10.93
CA ASP A 213 16.48 2.47 -11.02
C ASP A 213 17.72 1.73 -11.60
N ILE A 214 17.64 0.44 -11.84
CA ILE A 214 18.75 -0.34 -12.40
C ILE A 214 18.26 -1.22 -13.56
N GLY A 215 18.62 -0.89 -14.79
CA GLY A 215 18.38 -1.74 -15.95
C GLY A 215 17.02 -1.57 -16.63
N ALA A 216 16.43 -2.68 -17.04
CA ALA A 216 15.14 -2.71 -17.73
C ALA A 216 14.01 -2.98 -16.74
N GLU A 217 12.90 -2.27 -16.88
CA GLU A 217 11.74 -2.38 -16.02
C GLU A 217 10.56 -3.02 -16.76
N VAL A 218 9.70 -3.72 -16.01
CA VAL A 218 8.47 -4.32 -16.55
C VAL A 218 7.28 -3.44 -16.20
N TYR A 219 6.60 -2.94 -17.22
CA TYR A 219 5.40 -2.11 -17.07
C TYR A 219 4.17 -2.82 -17.61
N SER A 220 3.03 -2.61 -16.96
CA SER A 220 1.71 -2.92 -17.52
C SER A 220 1.05 -1.62 -17.97
N ILE A 221 0.82 -1.48 -19.26
CA ILE A 221 0.25 -0.28 -19.85
C ILE A 221 -1.13 -0.64 -20.44
N PRO A 222 -2.22 0.04 -20.02
CA PRO A 222 -3.52 -0.14 -20.66
C PRO A 222 -3.44 0.18 -22.17
N ALA A 223 -4.02 -0.68 -22.99
CA ALA A 223 -4.02 -0.45 -24.45
C ALA A 223 -4.72 0.87 -24.84
N SER A 224 -5.65 1.36 -24.02
CA SER A 224 -6.27 2.68 -24.18
C SER A 224 -5.29 3.85 -24.11
N ASN A 225 -4.16 3.67 -23.45
CA ASN A 225 -3.10 4.69 -23.36
C ASN A 225 -2.16 4.65 -24.57
N LEU A 226 -2.32 3.67 -25.43
CA LEU A 226 -1.58 3.52 -26.68
C LEU A 226 -2.51 3.93 -27.83
N THR A 227 -2.04 4.81 -28.72
CA THR A 227 -2.79 5.17 -29.92
C THR A 227 -2.65 4.04 -30.93
N LEU A 228 -3.46 2.99 -30.76
CA LEU A 228 -3.41 1.79 -31.60
C LEU A 228 -4.59 1.73 -32.57
N PRO A 229 -4.40 1.26 -33.81
CA PRO A 229 -5.51 0.92 -34.72
C PRO A 229 -6.37 -0.20 -34.11
N SER A 230 -7.66 -0.21 -34.49
CA SER A 230 -8.64 -1.19 -33.98
C SER A 230 -8.27 -2.66 -34.27
N ASN A 231 -7.50 -2.88 -35.35
CA ASN A 231 -7.03 -4.20 -35.76
C ASN A 231 -5.53 -4.13 -36.02
N ILE A 232 -4.73 -4.23 -34.97
CA ILE A 232 -3.28 -4.29 -35.10
C ILE A 232 -2.81 -5.73 -34.92
N SER A 233 -1.94 -6.23 -35.82
CA SER A 233 -1.31 -7.52 -35.64
C SER A 233 -0.25 -7.48 -34.53
N TRP A 234 0.00 -8.63 -33.91
CA TRP A 234 1.04 -8.76 -32.87
C TRP A 234 2.42 -8.29 -33.36
N ASP A 235 2.82 -8.69 -34.55
CA ASP A 235 4.11 -8.33 -35.11
C ASP A 235 4.23 -6.84 -35.40
N THR A 236 3.15 -6.22 -35.90
CA THR A 236 3.12 -4.78 -36.11
C THR A 236 3.24 -4.02 -34.80
N LEU A 237 2.51 -4.44 -33.78
CA LEU A 237 2.58 -3.85 -32.43
C LEU A 237 3.98 -3.98 -31.84
N LYS A 238 4.58 -5.18 -31.92
CA LYS A 238 5.94 -5.46 -31.45
C LYS A 238 6.96 -4.55 -32.15
N THR A 239 6.87 -4.40 -33.47
CA THR A 239 7.78 -3.57 -34.25
C THR A 239 7.63 -2.09 -33.87
N GLN A 240 6.40 -1.56 -33.77
CA GLN A 240 6.15 -0.17 -33.38
C GLN A 240 6.64 0.15 -31.95
N LEU A 241 6.54 -0.80 -31.04
CA LEU A 241 7.03 -0.62 -29.66
C LEU A 241 8.56 -0.72 -29.61
N ALA A 242 9.16 -1.60 -30.42
CA ALA A 242 10.62 -1.73 -30.52
C ALA A 242 11.28 -0.45 -31.04
N GLU A 243 10.66 0.27 -31.99
CA GLU A 243 11.12 1.59 -32.45
C GLU A 243 11.18 2.64 -31.32
N LYS A 244 10.40 2.45 -30.26
CA LYS A 244 10.40 3.27 -29.05
C LYS A 244 11.26 2.70 -27.92
N ASN A 245 12.12 1.72 -28.20
CA ASN A 245 12.90 0.97 -27.21
C ASN A 245 12.05 0.24 -26.16
N ILE A 246 10.85 -0.18 -26.52
CA ILE A 246 9.95 -0.96 -25.66
C ILE A 246 9.87 -2.38 -26.19
N ASN A 247 10.26 -3.35 -25.38
CA ASN A 247 10.12 -4.76 -25.68
C ASN A 247 8.75 -5.27 -25.21
N LEU A 248 7.88 -5.68 -26.14
CA LEU A 248 6.60 -6.26 -25.81
C LEU A 248 6.77 -7.69 -25.30
N LEU A 249 6.43 -7.94 -24.04
CA LEU A 249 6.50 -9.25 -23.39
C LEU A 249 5.20 -10.04 -23.53
N GLY A 250 4.06 -9.36 -23.57
CA GLY A 250 2.76 -10.00 -23.64
C GLY A 250 1.62 -9.00 -23.69
N ALA A 251 0.41 -9.48 -23.96
CA ALA A 251 -0.83 -8.74 -23.80
C ALA A 251 -1.85 -9.60 -23.08
N LYS A 252 -2.63 -8.98 -22.20
CA LYS A 252 -3.72 -9.63 -21.48
C LYS A 252 -5.02 -8.89 -21.78
N PRO A 253 -6.10 -9.58 -22.20
CA PRO A 253 -7.40 -8.95 -22.30
C PRO A 253 -7.86 -8.48 -20.92
N ILE A 254 -8.39 -7.27 -20.82
CA ILE A 254 -9.01 -6.73 -19.62
C ILE A 254 -10.49 -7.16 -19.70
N GLU A 255 -10.85 -8.22 -18.98
CA GLU A 255 -12.24 -8.53 -18.74
C GLU A 255 -12.82 -7.56 -17.71
N LYS A 256 -14.03 -7.04 -17.96
CA LYS A 256 -14.73 -6.12 -17.04
C LYS A 256 -15.09 -6.76 -15.69
N ASP A 257 -15.02 -8.10 -15.58
CA ASP A 257 -15.28 -8.84 -14.36
C ASP A 257 -13.98 -9.19 -13.66
N ILE A 258 -13.66 -8.38 -12.65
CA ILE A 258 -12.47 -8.49 -11.79
C ILE A 258 -12.38 -9.83 -11.02
N HIS A 259 -13.41 -10.67 -11.10
CA HIS A 259 -13.50 -11.95 -10.38
C HIS A 259 -13.21 -13.20 -11.19
N ARG A 260 -12.92 -13.09 -12.49
CA ARG A 260 -12.57 -14.26 -13.33
C ARG A 260 -11.26 -14.05 -14.06
N GLU A 261 -10.16 -14.55 -13.49
CA GLU A 261 -9.01 -14.98 -14.26
C GLU A 261 -9.42 -16.21 -15.09
N ILE A 262 -10.11 -16.00 -16.18
CA ILE A 262 -10.20 -17.01 -17.22
C ILE A 262 -9.08 -16.68 -18.18
N LEU A 263 -7.99 -17.44 -18.11
CA LEU A 263 -7.17 -17.66 -19.28
C LEU A 263 -8.11 -18.32 -20.29
N SER A 264 -8.72 -17.54 -21.19
CA SER A 264 -9.47 -18.15 -22.28
C SER A 264 -8.46 -18.91 -23.11
N LYS A 265 -8.62 -20.23 -23.17
CA LYS A 265 -7.85 -21.12 -24.05
C LYS A 265 -8.12 -20.86 -25.55
N ASP A 266 -8.99 -19.92 -25.86
CA ASP A 266 -9.50 -19.66 -27.21
C ASP A 266 -8.97 -18.38 -27.85
N THR A 267 -7.97 -17.73 -27.28
CA THR A 267 -7.24 -16.71 -28.03
C THR A 267 -6.11 -17.40 -28.76
N ASP A 268 -6.17 -17.38 -30.10
CA ASP A 268 -5.17 -17.89 -31.06
C ASP A 268 -3.78 -17.22 -30.90
N TRP A 269 -3.25 -17.20 -29.70
CA TRP A 269 -1.90 -16.68 -29.41
C TRP A 269 -0.82 -17.77 -29.49
N GLU A 270 -1.23 -19.04 -29.78
CA GLU A 270 -0.31 -20.20 -29.87
C GLU A 270 0.39 -20.36 -31.23
N SER A 271 0.14 -19.47 -32.19
CA SER A 271 0.80 -19.57 -33.49
C SER A 271 1.72 -18.38 -33.75
N GLY A 272 2.82 -18.35 -33.06
CA GLY A 272 3.91 -17.40 -33.34
C GLY A 272 5.22 -17.89 -32.76
#